data_e4160e43b476530bc3ce218766608f55
#
_entry.id   e4160e43b476530bc3ce218766608f55
#
_cell.length_a   1.000
_cell.length_b   1.000
_cell.length_c   1.000
_cell.angle_alpha   90.00
_cell.angle_beta   90.00
_cell.angle_gamma   90.00
#
_symmetry.space_group_name_H-M   'P 1'
#
loop_
_entity.id
_entity.type
_entity.pdbx_description
1 polymer ?
#
loop_
_entity_poly.entity_id
_entity_poly.type
_entity_poly.pdbx_seq_one_letter_code
_entity_poly.pdbx_strand_id
1 'polypeptide(L)'
;MNKFYLVAVFFCFTFFAKAQNGKISDSGFLPDISSKIVKFYPNPATSIINFEFSKPVQKDYVLQVFNFVGKKVFESSAVLQKSSIPLTDFYRGIYIFQLRDKTGRIIESGKFQVNR
;
A
#
# COMPACT_ATOMS: atom_id res chain seq x y z
N MET A 1 24.76 -42.21 -28.89
CA MET A 1 24.65 -41.84 -27.47
C MET A 1 24.19 -40.41 -27.21
N ASN A 2 24.39 -39.51 -28.17
CA ASN A 2 23.96 -38.11 -27.98
C ASN A 2 22.44 -37.88 -28.06
N LYS A 3 21.71 -38.87 -28.57
CA LYS A 3 20.24 -38.74 -28.70
C LYS A 3 19.49 -38.86 -27.38
N PHE A 4 20.08 -39.49 -26.40
CA PHE A 4 19.44 -39.62 -25.08
C PHE A 4 19.54 -38.35 -24.26
N TYR A 5 20.58 -37.58 -24.44
CA TYR A 5 20.73 -36.30 -23.72
C TYR A 5 19.79 -35.23 -24.25
N LEU A 6 19.52 -35.24 -25.55
CA LEU A 6 18.58 -34.32 -26.18
C LEU A 6 17.16 -34.52 -25.67
N VAL A 7 16.76 -35.78 -25.48
CA VAL A 7 15.43 -36.10 -24.98
C VAL A 7 15.30 -35.70 -23.51
N ALA A 8 16.35 -35.86 -22.70
CA ALA A 8 16.35 -35.51 -21.30
C ALA A 8 16.29 -33.97 -21.13
N VAL A 9 16.97 -33.23 -21.97
CA VAL A 9 16.93 -31.75 -21.94
C VAL A 9 15.57 -31.23 -22.37
N PHE A 10 14.93 -31.88 -23.33
CA PHE A 10 13.58 -31.51 -23.76
C PHE A 10 12.53 -31.80 -22.69
N PHE A 11 12.73 -32.85 -21.90
CA PHE A 11 11.82 -33.19 -20.82
C PHE A 11 11.92 -32.21 -19.63
N CYS A 12 13.09 -31.67 -19.38
CA CYS A 12 13.27 -30.65 -18.37
C CYS A 12 12.61 -29.31 -18.74
N PHE A 13 12.53 -29.01 -20.03
CA PHE A 13 11.92 -27.76 -20.48
C PHE A 13 10.40 -27.75 -20.34
N THR A 14 9.77 -28.90 -20.43
CA THR A 14 8.31 -28.97 -20.31
C THR A 14 7.84 -28.87 -18.86
N PHE A 15 8.71 -29.12 -17.90
CA PHE A 15 8.35 -28.99 -16.50
C PHE A 15 8.30 -27.55 -16.03
N PHE A 16 9.06 -26.68 -16.66
CA PHE A 16 9.08 -25.24 -16.29
C PHE A 16 7.84 -24.49 -16.77
N ALA A 17 7.20 -24.96 -17.83
CA ALA A 17 6.04 -24.27 -18.39
C ALA A 17 4.79 -24.40 -17.54
N LYS A 18 4.72 -25.39 -16.65
CA LYS A 18 3.56 -25.55 -15.77
C LYS A 18 3.64 -24.76 -14.48
N ALA A 19 4.83 -24.31 -14.12
CA ALA A 19 4.99 -23.52 -12.90
C ALA A 19 4.55 -22.06 -13.08
N GLN A 20 4.35 -21.61 -14.33
CA GLN A 20 3.91 -20.25 -14.62
C GLN A 20 2.39 -20.09 -14.66
N ASN A 21 1.67 -21.19 -14.58
CA ASN A 21 0.24 -21.17 -14.43
C ASN A 21 -0.19 -21.18 -12.96
N GLY A 22 0.68 -20.75 -12.09
CA GLY A 22 0.26 -20.35 -10.78
C GLY A 22 -0.84 -19.32 -10.99
N LYS A 23 -2.05 -19.77 -10.98
CA LYS A 23 -3.16 -18.86 -10.86
C LYS A 23 -2.88 -18.00 -9.68
N ILE A 24 -2.52 -16.79 -9.94
CA ILE A 24 -2.89 -15.74 -9.04
C ILE A 24 -4.41 -15.77 -9.10
N SER A 25 -4.99 -16.62 -8.35
CA SER A 25 -6.40 -16.50 -8.14
C SER A 25 -6.55 -15.30 -7.25
N ASP A 26 -6.72 -14.19 -7.87
CA ASP A 26 -7.09 -12.96 -7.22
C ASP A 26 -8.46 -13.03 -6.59
N SER A 27 -9.06 -14.18 -6.62
CA SER A 27 -10.35 -14.37 -5.99
C SER A 27 -10.32 -14.11 -4.49
N GLY A 28 -9.14 -14.13 -3.87
CA GLY A 28 -9.01 -13.74 -2.47
C GLY A 28 -8.57 -12.31 -2.27
N PHE A 29 -8.38 -11.57 -3.34
CA PHE A 29 -7.79 -10.24 -3.28
C PHE A 29 -8.71 -9.14 -3.76
N LEU A 30 -10.00 -9.33 -3.64
CA LEU A 30 -10.88 -8.18 -3.68
C LEU A 30 -10.63 -7.43 -2.39
N PRO A 31 -10.15 -6.17 -2.45
CA PRO A 31 -10.08 -5.39 -1.25
C PRO A 31 -11.48 -5.34 -0.67
N ASP A 32 -11.58 -5.82 0.53
CA ASP A 32 -12.84 -5.75 1.24
C ASP A 32 -13.11 -4.27 1.53
N ILE A 33 -13.91 -3.67 0.66
CA ILE A 33 -14.25 -2.24 0.75
C ILE A 33 -14.93 -1.94 2.07
N SER A 34 -15.58 -2.93 2.67
CA SER A 34 -16.25 -2.78 3.94
C SER A 34 -15.29 -2.63 5.13
N SER A 35 -14.02 -3.02 4.95
CA SER A 35 -13.02 -2.95 6.01
C SER A 35 -12.20 -1.67 6.01
N LYS A 36 -12.39 -0.79 5.03
CA LYS A 36 -11.65 0.47 4.98
C LYS A 36 -12.14 1.41 6.05
N ILE A 37 -11.24 1.82 6.91
CA ILE A 37 -11.52 2.74 7.99
C ILE A 37 -10.99 4.14 7.73
N VAL A 38 -10.11 4.31 6.74
CA VAL A 38 -9.49 5.59 6.42
C VAL A 38 -10.07 6.14 5.13
N LYS A 39 -10.63 7.32 5.21
CA LYS A 39 -11.05 8.12 4.06
C LYS A 39 -10.13 9.32 3.96
N PHE A 40 -9.66 9.61 2.76
CA PHE A 40 -8.76 10.75 2.56
C PHE A 40 -9.17 11.54 1.34
N TYR A 41 -9.08 12.87 1.47
CA TYR A 41 -9.50 13.80 0.43
C TYR A 41 -8.89 15.18 0.64
N PRO A 42 -8.79 16.02 -0.39
CA PRO A 42 -8.98 15.70 -1.80
C PRO A 42 -7.81 14.89 -2.36
N ASN A 43 -8.04 14.22 -3.47
CA ASN A 43 -6.98 13.47 -4.16
C ASN A 43 -7.22 13.64 -5.67
N PRO A 44 -6.40 14.41 -6.41
CA PRO A 44 -5.14 15.05 -5.96
C PRO A 44 -5.37 16.15 -4.93
N ALA A 45 -4.42 16.27 -4.01
CA ALA A 45 -4.41 17.31 -2.99
C ALA A 45 -3.51 18.47 -3.40
N THR A 46 -3.87 19.68 -3.01
CA THR A 46 -3.08 20.88 -3.36
C THR A 46 -2.47 21.53 -2.14
N SER A 47 -3.27 22.04 -1.22
CA SER A 47 -2.77 22.77 -0.05
C SER A 47 -2.90 21.98 1.25
N ILE A 48 -3.84 21.04 1.29
CA ILE A 48 -4.15 20.28 2.49
C ILE A 48 -4.70 18.91 2.07
N ILE A 49 -4.46 17.90 2.89
CA ILE A 49 -5.13 16.62 2.77
C ILE A 49 -5.78 16.28 4.10
N ASN A 50 -7.00 15.75 4.05
CA ASN A 50 -7.76 15.35 5.21
C ASN A 50 -7.81 13.84 5.30
N PHE A 51 -7.66 13.33 6.51
CA PHE A 51 -7.87 11.93 6.81
C PHE A 51 -9.01 11.81 7.81
N GLU A 52 -10.03 11.06 7.46
CA GLU A 52 -11.16 10.74 8.33
C GLU A 52 -11.18 9.26 8.62
N PHE A 53 -11.48 8.92 9.85
CA PHE A 53 -11.52 7.54 10.30
C PHE A 53 -12.98 7.17 10.59
N SER A 54 -13.48 6.15 9.89
CA SER A 54 -14.88 5.73 10.00
C SER A 54 -15.19 5.01 11.29
N LYS A 55 -14.15 4.57 12.00
CA LYS A 55 -14.26 3.95 13.32
C LYS A 55 -13.36 4.70 14.28
N PRO A 56 -13.70 4.73 15.58
CA PRO A 56 -12.81 5.32 16.56
C PRO A 56 -11.45 4.62 16.51
N VAL A 57 -10.39 5.40 16.32
CA VAL A 57 -9.03 4.88 16.38
C VAL A 57 -8.52 5.05 17.80
N GLN A 58 -7.72 4.10 18.24
CA GLN A 58 -7.15 4.13 19.57
C GLN A 58 -6.04 5.18 19.64
N LYS A 59 -5.79 5.71 20.83
CA LYS A 59 -4.79 6.74 21.07
C LYS A 59 -3.39 6.32 20.65
N ASP A 60 -3.14 5.03 20.63
CA ASP A 60 -1.82 4.48 20.31
C ASP A 60 -1.59 4.31 18.82
N TYR A 61 -2.58 4.63 18.01
CA TYR A 61 -2.43 4.54 16.56
C TYR A 61 -1.60 5.69 16.04
N VAL A 62 -0.80 5.40 15.03
CA VAL A 62 0.11 6.36 14.41
C VAL A 62 -0.20 6.43 12.93
N LEU A 63 -0.38 7.65 12.43
CA LEU A 63 -0.51 7.92 11.00
C LEU A 63 0.84 8.39 10.47
N GLN A 64 1.36 7.69 9.48
CA GLN A 64 2.63 8.01 8.84
C GLN A 64 2.42 8.27 7.36
N VAL A 65 3.16 9.22 6.81
CA VAL A 65 3.15 9.51 5.38
C VAL A 65 4.58 9.43 4.85
N PHE A 66 4.71 8.72 3.74
CA PHE A 66 5.99 8.50 3.06
C PHE A 66 5.92 9.07 1.65
N ASN A 67 7.05 9.59 1.17
CA ASN A 67 7.15 9.94 -0.24
C ASN A 67 7.41 8.68 -1.09
N PHE A 68 7.48 8.84 -2.41
CA PHE A 68 7.59 7.69 -3.30
C PHE A 68 8.94 6.95 -3.21
N VAL A 69 9.97 7.58 -2.64
CA VAL A 69 11.25 6.89 -2.38
C VAL A 69 11.26 6.17 -1.04
N GLY A 70 10.18 6.27 -0.28
CA GLY A 70 10.05 5.58 0.99
C GLY A 70 10.52 6.37 2.20
N LYS A 71 10.82 7.66 2.03
CA LYS A 71 11.19 8.51 3.14
C LYS A 71 9.94 8.98 3.89
N LYS A 72 9.95 8.85 5.21
CA LYS A 72 8.86 9.35 6.04
C LYS A 72 8.92 10.88 6.08
N VAL A 73 7.83 11.52 5.70
CA VAL A 73 7.72 12.98 5.63
C VAL A 73 6.74 13.55 6.64
N PHE A 74 5.93 12.70 7.24
CA PHE A 74 4.98 13.13 8.28
C PHE A 74 4.68 11.97 9.21
N GLU A 75 4.47 12.29 10.47
CA GLU A 75 4.04 11.32 11.49
C GLU A 75 3.19 12.03 12.53
N SER A 76 2.08 11.41 12.89
CA SER A 76 1.24 11.87 14.00
C SER A 76 1.08 10.73 14.99
N SER A 77 1.47 10.96 16.22
CA SER A 77 1.40 9.95 17.28
C SER A 77 0.04 9.89 17.98
N ALA A 78 -0.82 10.87 17.73
CA ALA A 78 -2.17 10.89 18.28
C ALA A 78 -3.13 11.14 17.12
N VAL A 79 -3.84 10.10 16.73
CA VAL A 79 -4.73 10.18 15.58
C VAL A 79 -6.13 10.50 16.05
N LEU A 80 -6.63 11.64 15.64
CA LEU A 80 -8.00 12.06 15.90
C LEU A 80 -8.93 11.48 14.83
N GLN A 81 -10.23 11.50 15.10
CA GLN A 81 -11.22 11.02 14.14
C GLN A 81 -11.09 11.72 12.78
N LYS A 82 -10.64 12.96 12.79
CA LYS A 82 -10.32 13.69 11.57
C LYS A 82 -9.01 14.42 11.75
N SER A 83 -8.10 14.24 10.82
CA SER A 83 -6.80 14.90 10.81
C SER A 83 -6.60 15.62 9.49
N SER A 84 -6.10 16.85 9.56
CA SER A 84 -5.77 17.66 8.38
C SER A 84 -4.28 17.92 8.35
N ILE A 85 -3.65 17.61 7.24
CA ILE A 85 -2.20 17.77 7.07
C ILE A 85 -1.94 18.88 6.07
N PRO A 86 -1.30 20.00 6.47
CA PRO A 86 -0.89 21.02 5.51
C PRO A 86 0.24 20.48 4.64
N LEU A 87 0.19 20.80 3.35
CA LEU A 87 1.12 20.27 2.36
C LEU A 87 2.17 21.31 1.95
N THR A 88 2.41 22.32 2.78
CA THR A 88 3.35 23.39 2.47
C THR A 88 4.76 22.90 2.18
N ASP A 89 5.19 21.85 2.87
CA ASP A 89 6.52 21.29 2.71
C ASP A 89 6.53 20.03 1.81
N PHE A 90 5.42 19.77 1.14
CA PHE A 90 5.32 18.60 0.28
C PHE A 90 5.55 19.01 -1.17
N TYR A 91 6.42 18.27 -1.84
CA TYR A 91 6.62 18.42 -3.27
C TYR A 91 5.52 17.71 -4.03
N ARG A 92 5.34 18.11 -5.27
CA ARG A 92 4.43 17.42 -6.19
C ARG A 92 4.86 15.95 -6.35
N GLY A 93 3.93 15.03 -6.25
CA GLY A 93 4.22 13.63 -6.45
C GLY A 93 3.24 12.71 -5.75
N ILE A 94 3.60 11.44 -5.71
CA ILE A 94 2.81 10.39 -5.07
C ILE A 94 3.33 10.16 -3.65
N TYR A 95 2.41 10.02 -2.73
CA TYR A 95 2.69 9.75 -1.32
C TYR A 95 1.90 8.54 -0.85
N ILE A 96 2.43 7.86 0.14
CA ILE A 96 1.82 6.68 0.74
C ILE A 96 1.57 6.97 2.21
N PHE A 97 0.34 6.76 2.66
CA PHE A 97 0.05 6.81 4.08
C PHE A 97 -0.05 5.41 4.67
N GLN A 98 0.28 5.27 5.93
CA GLN A 98 0.11 4.05 6.69
C GLN A 98 -0.45 4.39 8.06
N LEU A 99 -1.53 3.72 8.43
CA LEU A 99 -2.05 3.75 9.79
C LEU A 99 -1.53 2.51 10.52
N ARG A 100 -0.82 2.73 11.62
CA ARG A 100 -0.21 1.66 12.41
C ARG A 100 -0.77 1.65 13.82
N ASP A 101 -0.86 0.45 14.39
CA ASP A 101 -1.21 0.31 15.81
C ASP A 101 0.03 0.48 16.69
N LYS A 102 -0.14 0.36 17.98
CA LYS A 102 0.95 0.53 18.97
C LYS A 102 2.06 -0.50 18.80
N THR A 103 1.77 -1.64 18.19
CA THR A 103 2.77 -2.69 17.95
C THR A 103 3.55 -2.45 16.66
N GLY A 104 3.19 -1.44 15.89
CA GLY A 104 3.79 -1.16 14.60
C GLY A 104 3.16 -1.89 13.44
N ARG A 105 2.09 -2.65 13.67
CA ARG A 105 1.40 -3.37 12.61
C ARG A 105 0.59 -2.40 11.76
N ILE A 106 0.67 -2.55 10.45
CA ILE A 106 -0.09 -1.72 9.51
C ILE A 106 -1.55 -2.14 9.54
N ILE A 107 -2.41 -1.21 9.93
CA ILE A 107 -3.86 -1.41 9.96
C ILE A 107 -4.45 -1.13 8.59
N GLU A 108 -4.00 -0.06 7.97
CA GLU A 108 -4.46 0.32 6.63
C GLU A 108 -3.40 1.17 5.95
N SER A 109 -3.33 1.08 4.64
CA SER A 109 -2.44 1.92 3.85
C SER A 109 -3.14 2.34 2.55
N GLY A 110 -2.64 3.41 1.96
CA GLY A 110 -3.15 3.90 0.69
C GLY A 110 -2.20 4.91 0.10
N LYS A 111 -2.52 5.39 -1.08
CA LYS A 111 -1.70 6.39 -1.76
C LYS A 111 -2.54 7.57 -2.20
N PHE A 112 -1.93 8.73 -2.23
CA PHE A 112 -2.55 9.95 -2.71
C PHE A 112 -1.54 10.76 -3.50
N GLN A 113 -2.06 11.67 -4.31
CA GLN A 113 -1.23 12.54 -5.15
C GLN A 113 -1.29 13.97 -4.63
N VAL A 114 -0.12 14.61 -4.60
CA VAL A 114 0.00 16.04 -4.34
C VAL A 114 0.27 16.74 -5.66
N ASN A 115 -0.55 17.71 -5.97
CA ASN A 115 -0.51 18.44 -7.23
C ASN A 115 -0.36 19.93 -6.95
N ARG A 116 0.87 20.35 -6.78
CA ARG A 116 1.21 21.75 -6.45
C ARG A 116 1.88 22.42 -7.61
#